data_0acda78f4a2605b9617dd1fce32362b5
#
_entry.id   0acda78f4a2605b9617dd1fce32362b5
#
_cell.length_a   1.000
_cell.length_b   1.000
_cell.length_c   1.000
_cell.angle_alpha   90.00
_cell.angle_beta   90.00
_cell.angle_gamma   90.00
#
_symmetry.space_group_name_H-M   'P 1'
#
loop_
_entity.id
_entity.type
_entity.pdbx_description
1 polymer ?
#
loop_
_entity_poly.entity_id
_entity_poly.type
_entity_poly.pdbx_seq_one_letter_code
_entity_poly.pdbx_strand_id
1 'polypeptide(L)'
;MSKKRVVAIASGYFNPVHKGHIELFERAKEVADVLIVIVNNDKQRELKGSKEFQSEAERCKIIQSLKAVDGVLLSVDEDRTVRESLKLLYERYKKIEMMGGEHSVEHKLLFVNGGDQFSNTVAERDVCMEYGIYMIDGMGGKIQSSSWLLSETK
;
A
#
# COMPACT_ATOMS: atom_id res chain seq x y z
N MET A 1 27.49 -6.09 -1.98
CA MET A 1 26.60 -4.95 -1.77
C MET A 1 25.18 -5.33 -2.11
N SER A 2 24.31 -5.23 -1.14
CA SER A 2 22.90 -5.60 -1.35
C SER A 2 22.17 -4.48 -2.07
N LYS A 3 21.36 -4.86 -3.03
CA LYS A 3 20.44 -3.93 -3.68
C LYS A 3 19.23 -3.71 -2.79
N LYS A 4 18.66 -2.52 -2.85
CA LYS A 4 17.39 -2.25 -2.22
C LYS A 4 16.32 -2.09 -3.27
N ARG A 5 15.22 -2.76 -3.05
CA ARG A 5 14.04 -2.63 -3.88
C ARG A 5 12.96 -1.91 -3.09
N VAL A 6 12.35 -0.92 -3.69
CA VAL A 6 11.32 -0.13 -3.02
C VAL A 6 9.95 -0.69 -3.38
N VAL A 7 9.19 -1.05 -2.35
CA VAL A 7 7.84 -1.57 -2.50
C VAL A 7 6.87 -0.56 -1.89
N ALA A 8 6.02 0.01 -2.71
CA ALA A 8 4.96 0.89 -2.21
C ALA A 8 3.70 0.07 -1.95
N ILE A 9 3.02 0.38 -0.88
CA ILE A 9 1.79 -0.28 -0.48
C ILE A 9 0.72 0.80 -0.33
N ALA A 10 -0.37 0.66 -1.08
CA ALA A 10 -1.53 1.54 -0.97
C ALA A 10 -2.71 0.71 -0.50
N SER A 11 -3.70 1.34 0.12
CA SER A 11 -4.89 0.62 0.56
C SER A 11 -6.14 1.45 0.30
N GLY A 12 -7.27 0.78 0.22
CA GLY A 12 -8.54 1.45 0.05
C GLY A 12 -9.67 0.49 -0.25
N TYR A 13 -10.86 1.03 -0.32
CA TYR A 13 -12.05 0.25 -0.64
C TYR A 13 -12.25 0.13 -2.15
N PHE A 14 -11.98 1.20 -2.87
CA PHE A 14 -12.09 1.22 -4.35
C PHE A 14 -13.49 0.74 -4.81
N ASN A 15 -14.50 1.37 -4.30
CA ASN A 15 -15.89 0.94 -4.45
C ASN A 15 -16.74 2.06 -5.09
N PRO A 16 -16.46 2.47 -6.32
CA PRO A 16 -15.45 1.94 -7.25
C PRO A 16 -14.12 2.69 -7.21
N VAL A 17 -13.15 2.19 -7.94
CA VAL A 17 -11.91 2.93 -8.20
C VAL A 17 -12.23 4.13 -9.09
N HIS A 18 -11.53 5.23 -8.87
CA HIS A 18 -11.71 6.42 -9.69
C HIS A 18 -10.35 7.06 -10.04
N LYS A 19 -10.42 8.15 -10.79
CA LYS A 19 -9.22 8.82 -11.30
C LYS A 19 -8.21 9.17 -10.20
N GLY A 20 -8.70 9.62 -9.05
CA GLY A 20 -7.82 9.96 -7.94
C GLY A 20 -7.02 8.79 -7.44
N HIS A 21 -7.62 7.62 -7.40
CA HIS A 21 -6.92 6.40 -7.01
C HIS A 21 -5.84 6.04 -8.03
N ILE A 22 -6.16 6.17 -9.32
CA ILE A 22 -5.22 5.85 -10.38
C ILE A 22 -4.03 6.79 -10.32
N GLU A 23 -4.27 8.08 -10.08
CA GLU A 23 -3.19 9.05 -9.94
C GLU A 23 -2.29 8.73 -8.75
N LEU A 24 -2.88 8.31 -7.63
CA LEU A 24 -2.10 7.87 -6.48
C LEU A 24 -1.19 6.70 -6.84
N PHE A 25 -1.73 5.72 -7.56
CA PHE A 25 -0.95 4.54 -7.96
C PHE A 25 0.18 4.93 -8.91
N GLU A 26 -0.08 5.83 -9.84
CA GLU A 26 0.95 6.28 -10.77
C GLU A 26 2.07 7.03 -10.04
N ARG A 27 1.70 7.88 -9.07
CA ARG A 27 2.69 8.59 -8.26
C ARG A 27 3.54 7.63 -7.44
N ALA A 28 2.89 6.62 -6.86
CA ALA A 28 3.61 5.61 -6.08
C ALA A 28 4.62 4.88 -6.95
N LYS A 29 4.27 4.56 -8.19
CA LYS A 29 5.17 3.87 -9.10
C LYS A 29 6.35 4.73 -9.54
N GLU A 30 6.22 6.04 -9.46
CA GLU A 30 7.35 6.94 -9.78
C GLU A 30 8.47 6.81 -8.76
N VAL A 31 8.15 6.42 -7.54
CA VAL A 31 9.14 6.36 -6.45
C VAL A 31 9.40 4.94 -5.96
N ALA A 32 8.74 3.95 -6.56
CA ALA A 32 8.87 2.56 -6.12
C ALA A 32 9.07 1.64 -7.32
N ASP A 33 9.70 0.52 -7.06
CA ASP A 33 9.89 -0.52 -8.07
C ASP A 33 8.64 -1.39 -8.21
N VAL A 34 7.91 -1.56 -7.10
CA VAL A 34 6.73 -2.43 -7.05
C VAL A 34 5.63 -1.70 -6.31
N LEU A 35 4.40 -1.81 -6.79
CA LEU A 35 3.22 -1.29 -6.10
C LEU A 35 2.28 -2.45 -5.78
N ILE A 36 2.03 -2.64 -4.49
CA ILE A 36 1.05 -3.61 -4.00
C ILE A 36 -0.13 -2.82 -3.45
N VAL A 37 -1.33 -3.21 -3.82
CA VAL A 37 -2.54 -2.54 -3.34
C VAL A 37 -3.32 -3.49 -2.44
N ILE A 38 -3.60 -3.04 -1.23
CA ILE A 38 -4.46 -3.77 -0.30
C ILE A 38 -5.88 -3.29 -0.52
N VAL A 39 -6.76 -4.20 -0.90
CA VAL A 39 -8.17 -3.89 -1.11
C VAL A 39 -8.94 -4.27 0.14
N ASN A 40 -9.62 -3.31 0.76
CA ASN A 40 -10.42 -3.60 1.94
C ASN A 40 -11.54 -4.57 1.58
N ASN A 41 -11.80 -5.54 2.47
CA ASN A 41 -12.76 -6.59 2.16
C ASN A 41 -14.20 -6.15 2.41
N ASP A 42 -15.16 -6.99 2.00
CA ASP A 42 -16.58 -6.64 2.11
C ASP A 42 -17.02 -6.49 3.55
N LYS A 43 -16.47 -7.27 4.46
CA LYS A 43 -16.78 -7.14 5.89
C LYS A 43 -16.35 -5.78 6.43
N GLN A 44 -15.19 -5.31 6.02
CA GLN A 44 -14.71 -3.98 6.40
C GLN A 44 -15.61 -2.89 5.81
N ARG A 45 -16.07 -3.09 4.56
CA ARG A 45 -16.99 -2.16 3.92
C ARG A 45 -18.29 -2.05 4.73
N GLU A 46 -18.80 -3.19 5.21
CA GLU A 46 -19.99 -3.21 6.04
C GLU A 46 -19.77 -2.46 7.34
N LEU A 47 -18.61 -2.64 7.97
CA LEU A 47 -18.26 -1.91 9.19
C LEU A 47 -18.21 -0.41 8.97
N LYS A 48 -17.74 -0.01 7.79
CA LYS A 48 -17.68 1.40 7.43
C LYS A 48 -19.08 1.97 7.16
N GLY A 49 -20.04 1.11 6.85
CA GLY A 49 -21.40 1.54 6.53
C GLY A 49 -21.62 1.93 5.08
N SER A 50 -20.65 1.64 4.22
CA SER A 50 -20.78 1.93 2.80
C SER A 50 -21.64 0.90 2.11
N LYS A 51 -22.42 1.34 1.12
CA LYS A 51 -23.17 0.43 0.26
C LYS A 51 -22.22 -0.31 -0.64
N GLU A 52 -22.54 -1.58 -0.91
CA GLU A 52 -21.77 -2.34 -1.88
C GLU A 52 -22.13 -1.86 -3.28
N PHE A 53 -21.14 -1.41 -4.01
CA PHE A 53 -21.26 -1.12 -5.43
C PHE A 53 -20.67 -2.28 -6.24
N GLN A 54 -19.52 -2.78 -5.77
CA GLN A 54 -18.83 -3.91 -6.37
C GLN A 54 -18.37 -4.83 -5.25
N SER A 55 -18.43 -6.15 -5.49
CA SER A 55 -17.96 -7.12 -4.51
C SER A 55 -16.44 -7.03 -4.35
N GLU A 56 -15.94 -7.58 -3.25
CA GLU A 56 -14.49 -7.57 -3.03
C GLU A 56 -13.73 -8.28 -4.16
N ALA A 57 -14.28 -9.36 -4.70
CA ALA A 57 -13.64 -10.08 -5.80
C ALA A 57 -13.57 -9.21 -7.06
N GLU A 58 -14.64 -8.51 -7.36
CA GLU A 58 -14.68 -7.62 -8.52
C GLU A 58 -13.73 -6.45 -8.33
N ARG A 59 -13.69 -5.87 -7.15
CA ARG A 59 -12.80 -4.73 -6.86
C ARG A 59 -11.34 -5.14 -6.99
N CYS A 60 -10.98 -6.32 -6.49
CA CYS A 60 -9.62 -6.83 -6.63
C CYS A 60 -9.27 -7.05 -8.11
N LYS A 61 -10.20 -7.59 -8.88
CA LYS A 61 -9.96 -7.86 -10.30
C LYS A 61 -9.69 -6.57 -11.07
N ILE A 62 -10.47 -5.55 -10.80
CA ILE A 62 -10.32 -4.26 -11.48
C ILE A 62 -8.98 -3.62 -11.10
N ILE A 63 -8.65 -3.58 -9.81
CA ILE A 63 -7.39 -3.00 -9.36
C ILE A 63 -6.21 -3.74 -9.96
N GLN A 64 -6.27 -5.07 -9.98
CA GLN A 64 -5.17 -5.88 -10.52
C GLN A 64 -4.92 -5.63 -11.99
N SER A 65 -5.94 -5.18 -12.73
CA SER A 65 -5.80 -4.92 -14.16
C SER A 65 -5.19 -3.55 -14.48
N LEU A 66 -5.03 -2.69 -13.48
CA LEU A 66 -4.47 -1.37 -13.71
C LEU A 66 -2.96 -1.46 -13.97
N LYS A 67 -2.50 -0.66 -14.91
CA LYS A 67 -1.12 -0.72 -15.38
C LYS A 67 -0.10 -0.48 -14.27
N ALA A 68 -0.39 0.45 -13.36
CA ALA A 68 0.55 0.82 -12.31
C ALA A 68 0.63 -0.21 -11.19
N VAL A 69 -0.31 -1.13 -11.10
CA VAL A 69 -0.41 -2.09 -9.99
C VAL A 69 0.29 -3.39 -10.33
N ASP A 70 1.24 -3.78 -9.47
CA ASP A 70 1.99 -5.02 -9.65
C ASP A 70 1.34 -6.19 -8.94
N GLY A 71 0.67 -5.94 -7.82
CA GLY A 71 -0.01 -6.99 -7.09
C GLY A 71 -1.12 -6.47 -6.22
N VAL A 72 -2.03 -7.35 -5.86
CA VAL A 72 -3.19 -7.02 -5.03
C VAL A 72 -3.27 -8.00 -3.88
N LEU A 73 -3.56 -7.47 -2.70
CA LEU A 73 -3.84 -8.29 -1.52
C LEU A 73 -5.24 -7.91 -1.02
N LEU A 74 -6.14 -8.89 -0.99
CA LEU A 74 -7.42 -8.67 -0.33
C LEU A 74 -7.14 -8.61 1.17
N SER A 75 -7.60 -7.56 1.84
CA SER A 75 -7.32 -7.35 3.25
C SER A 75 -7.70 -8.57 4.09
N VAL A 76 -6.84 -8.92 5.04
CA VAL A 76 -7.09 -10.01 6.00
C VAL A 76 -7.58 -9.47 7.33
N ASP A 77 -7.73 -8.16 7.44
CA ASP A 77 -8.14 -7.50 8.68
C ASP A 77 -9.63 -7.66 8.92
N GLU A 78 -10.01 -7.66 10.19
CA GLU A 78 -11.42 -7.77 10.58
C GLU A 78 -11.97 -6.44 11.08
N ASP A 79 -11.11 -5.46 11.35
CA ASP A 79 -11.53 -4.10 11.69
C ASP A 79 -11.34 -3.19 10.47
N ARG A 80 -11.51 -1.88 10.65
CA ARG A 80 -11.45 -0.94 9.53
C ARG A 80 -10.01 -0.55 9.13
N THR A 81 -9.03 -1.09 9.80
CA THR A 81 -7.62 -0.81 9.49
C THR A 81 -7.05 -1.87 8.55
N VAL A 82 -5.81 -1.67 8.10
CA VAL A 82 -5.09 -2.68 7.33
C VAL A 82 -3.82 -3.13 8.05
N ARG A 83 -3.84 -3.06 9.37
CA ARG A 83 -2.68 -3.38 10.20
C ARG A 83 -2.18 -4.81 9.99
N GLU A 84 -3.08 -5.79 10.03
CA GLU A 84 -2.69 -7.19 9.83
C GLU A 84 -2.22 -7.46 8.42
N SER A 85 -2.83 -6.78 7.45
CA SER A 85 -2.42 -6.91 6.05
C SER A 85 -1.02 -6.37 5.83
N LEU A 86 -0.68 -5.23 6.46
CA LEU A 86 0.67 -4.67 6.40
C LEU A 86 1.69 -5.62 7.02
N LYS A 87 1.36 -6.19 8.17
CA LYS A 87 2.21 -7.16 8.84
C LYS A 87 2.46 -8.38 7.96
N LEU A 88 1.41 -8.87 7.31
CA LEU A 88 1.50 -10.01 6.41
C LEU A 88 2.45 -9.72 5.26
N LEU A 89 2.35 -8.54 4.64
CA LEU A 89 3.24 -8.16 3.55
C LEU A 89 4.68 -8.04 4.02
N TYR A 90 4.89 -7.44 5.19
CA TYR A 90 6.22 -7.34 5.77
C TYR A 90 6.83 -8.73 5.94
N GLU A 91 6.07 -9.66 6.50
CA GLU A 91 6.55 -11.02 6.75
C GLU A 91 6.87 -11.76 5.45
N ARG A 92 6.05 -11.55 4.42
CA ARG A 92 6.29 -12.16 3.11
C ARG A 92 7.60 -11.68 2.49
N TYR A 93 7.85 -10.38 2.55
CA TYR A 93 9.09 -9.83 1.98
C TYR A 93 10.31 -10.25 2.78
N LYS A 94 10.19 -10.31 4.10
CA LYS A 94 11.29 -10.81 4.93
C LYS A 94 11.61 -12.27 4.62
N LYS A 95 10.59 -13.08 4.40
CA LYS A 95 10.79 -14.47 4.02
C LYS A 95 11.51 -14.60 2.68
N ILE A 96 11.11 -13.77 1.71
CA ILE A 96 11.78 -13.75 0.39
C ILE A 96 13.24 -13.39 0.56
N GLU A 97 13.54 -12.38 1.39
CA GLU A 97 14.92 -11.96 1.64
C GLU A 97 15.75 -13.09 2.27
N MET A 98 15.17 -13.79 3.22
CA MET A 98 15.86 -14.89 3.89
C MET A 98 16.15 -16.05 2.94
N MET A 99 15.29 -16.28 1.97
CA MET A 99 15.44 -17.35 1.01
C MET A 99 16.44 -17.02 -0.09
N GLY A 100 16.79 -15.74 -0.27
CA GLY A 100 17.68 -15.30 -1.33
C GLY A 100 19.16 -15.56 -1.06
N GLY A 101 19.52 -15.88 0.17
CA GLY A 101 20.91 -16.11 0.53
C GLY A 101 21.79 -14.92 0.23
N GLU A 102 22.96 -15.17 -0.36
CA GLU A 102 23.89 -14.08 -0.67
C GLU A 102 23.47 -13.21 -1.86
N HIS A 103 22.46 -13.65 -2.61
CA HIS A 103 21.88 -12.85 -3.69
C HIS A 103 20.63 -12.14 -3.25
N SER A 104 20.41 -12.07 -1.96
CA SER A 104 19.24 -11.44 -1.37
C SER A 104 19.14 -9.96 -1.72
N VAL A 105 17.95 -9.51 -2.00
CA VAL A 105 17.64 -8.10 -2.23
C VAL A 105 16.82 -7.60 -1.03
N GLU A 106 17.28 -6.53 -0.41
CA GLU A 106 16.52 -5.90 0.67
C GLU A 106 15.33 -5.16 0.10
N HIS A 107 14.22 -5.16 0.84
CA HIS A 107 13.02 -4.43 0.45
C HIS A 107 12.75 -3.30 1.42
N LYS A 108 12.57 -2.11 0.87
CA LYS A 108 12.14 -0.95 1.62
C LYS A 108 10.65 -0.80 1.38
N LEU A 109 9.86 -0.90 2.44
CA LEU A 109 8.40 -0.84 2.33
C LEU A 109 7.91 0.57 2.65
N LEU A 110 7.06 1.10 1.78
CA LEU A 110 6.44 2.41 1.95
C LEU A 110 4.94 2.23 1.98
N PHE A 111 4.29 2.74 3.02
CA PHE A 111 2.83 2.78 3.07
C PHE A 111 2.39 4.16 2.62
N VAL A 112 1.78 4.25 1.44
CA VAL A 112 1.46 5.53 0.79
C VAL A 112 -0.02 5.84 0.93
N ASN A 113 -0.32 7.11 1.21
CA ASN A 113 -1.69 7.58 1.37
C ASN A 113 -1.93 8.78 0.48
N GLY A 114 -3.19 8.94 0.06
CA GLY A 114 -3.60 10.09 -0.75
C GLY A 114 -3.63 11.38 0.06
N GLY A 115 -3.78 12.50 -0.63
CA GLY A 115 -3.63 13.83 -0.05
C GLY A 115 -4.64 14.18 1.04
N ASP A 116 -5.78 13.52 1.07
CA ASP A 116 -6.86 13.85 2.01
C ASP A 116 -7.14 12.74 3.03
N GLN A 117 -6.22 11.82 3.24
CA GLN A 117 -6.46 10.66 4.10
C GLN A 117 -5.56 10.60 5.32
N PHE A 118 -5.40 11.72 6.00
CA PHE A 118 -4.55 11.77 7.18
C PHE A 118 -5.12 10.98 8.36
N SER A 119 -6.43 10.96 8.51
CA SER A 119 -7.06 10.32 9.65
C SER A 119 -6.89 8.81 9.68
N ASN A 120 -6.66 8.19 8.52
CA ASN A 120 -6.52 6.74 8.43
C ASN A 120 -5.13 6.26 8.81
N THR A 121 -4.14 7.15 8.76
CA THR A 121 -2.74 6.76 9.01
C THR A 121 -2.44 6.52 10.48
N VAL A 122 -3.23 7.10 11.38
CA VAL A 122 -2.98 6.97 12.81
C VAL A 122 -3.11 5.52 13.27
N ALA A 123 -4.12 4.82 12.74
CA ALA A 123 -4.38 3.43 13.13
C ALA A 123 -3.27 2.50 12.69
N GLU A 124 -2.64 2.75 11.55
CA GLU A 124 -1.59 1.90 11.01
C GLU A 124 -0.18 2.32 11.46
N ARG A 125 -0.06 3.46 12.10
CA ARG A 125 1.25 4.01 12.48
C ARG A 125 2.05 3.07 13.37
N ASP A 126 1.41 2.44 14.34
CA ASP A 126 2.08 1.52 15.27
C ASP A 126 2.76 0.38 14.53
N VAL A 127 2.04 -0.24 13.62
CA VAL A 127 2.56 -1.36 12.84
C VAL A 127 3.68 -0.91 11.94
N CYS A 128 3.51 0.22 11.28
CA CYS A 128 4.56 0.74 10.40
C CYS A 128 5.83 1.04 11.18
N MET A 129 5.71 1.66 12.35
CA MET A 129 6.88 1.95 13.18
C MET A 129 7.54 0.68 13.69
N GLU A 130 6.74 -0.29 14.09
CA GLU A 130 7.25 -1.55 14.62
C GLU A 130 8.08 -2.32 13.58
N TYR A 131 7.63 -2.31 12.34
CA TYR A 131 8.27 -3.09 11.27
C TYR A 131 9.14 -2.26 10.34
N GLY A 132 9.34 -0.99 10.66
CA GLY A 132 10.18 -0.14 9.83
C GLY A 132 9.59 0.17 8.45
N ILE A 133 8.27 0.20 8.35
CA ILE A 133 7.58 0.60 7.13
C ILE A 133 7.44 2.11 7.15
N TYR A 134 7.93 2.77 6.10
CA TYR A 134 7.84 4.24 6.02
C TYR A 134 6.44 4.65 5.62
N MET A 135 5.89 5.66 6.29
CA MET A 135 4.56 6.17 5.95
C MET A 135 4.71 7.46 5.17
N ILE A 136 4.02 7.54 4.05
CA ILE A 136 4.06 8.71 3.18
C ILE A 136 2.64 9.20 2.96
N ASP A 137 2.34 10.38 3.48
CA ASP A 137 1.02 11.00 3.34
C ASP A 137 1.04 12.01 2.21
N GLY A 138 -0.14 12.29 1.67
CA GLY A 138 -0.30 13.32 0.66
C GLY A 138 0.18 12.96 -0.73
N MET A 139 0.51 11.72 -0.96
CA MET A 139 0.94 11.27 -2.28
C MET A 139 -0.21 11.39 -3.28
N GLY A 140 0.11 11.86 -4.47
CA GLY A 140 -0.91 12.08 -5.49
C GLY A 140 -1.57 13.43 -5.41
N GLY A 141 -1.40 14.14 -4.29
CA GLY A 141 -2.00 15.45 -4.11
C GLY A 141 -1.10 16.58 -4.57
N LYS A 142 0.09 16.67 -4.00
CA LYS A 142 0.97 17.80 -4.24
C LYS A 142 2.41 17.37 -4.38
N ILE A 143 3.12 18.16 -5.13
CA ILE A 143 4.52 17.93 -5.46
C ILE A 143 5.46 18.06 -4.26
N GLN A 144 5.06 18.77 -3.22
CA GLN A 144 5.87 18.90 -2.02
C GLN A 144 6.29 17.56 -1.44
N SER A 145 5.46 16.53 -1.68
CA SER A 145 5.78 15.18 -1.24
C SER A 145 7.03 14.64 -1.90
N SER A 146 7.33 15.13 -3.10
CA SER A 146 8.47 14.63 -3.87
C SER A 146 9.80 14.93 -3.21
N SER A 147 9.99 16.14 -2.72
CA SER A 147 11.26 16.49 -2.07
C SER A 147 11.44 15.73 -0.77
N TRP A 148 10.36 15.48 -0.08
CA TRP A 148 10.36 14.69 1.12
C TRP A 148 10.76 13.24 0.83
N LEU A 149 10.19 12.67 -0.24
CA LEU A 149 10.52 11.32 -0.67
C LEU A 149 11.99 11.20 -1.08
N LEU A 150 12.51 12.19 -1.76
CA LEU A 150 13.90 12.18 -2.17
C LEU A 150 14.84 12.17 -0.98
N SER A 151 14.52 12.89 0.09
CA SER A 151 15.35 12.88 1.26
C SER A 151 15.31 11.54 1.99
N GLU A 152 14.18 10.83 1.94
CA GLU A 152 14.04 9.52 2.56
C GLU A 152 14.74 8.40 1.80
N THR A 153 14.90 8.55 0.50
CA THR A 153 15.50 7.51 -0.32
C THR A 153 17.02 7.57 -0.42
N LYS A 154 17.61 8.55 0.20
CA LYS A 154 19.08 8.69 0.19
C LYS A 154 19.78 7.72 1.15
#